data_c3c8faf4f2d18dd69cfe584b840ad255
#
_entry.id   c3c8faf4f2d18dd69cfe584b840ad255
#
_cell.length_a   1.000
_cell.length_b   1.000
_cell.length_c   1.000
_cell.angle_alpha   90.00
_cell.angle_beta   90.00
_cell.angle_gamma   90.00
#
_symmetry.space_group_name_H-M   'P 1'
#
loop_
_entity.id
_entity.type
_entity.pdbx_description
1 polymer ?
#
loop_
_entity_poly.entity_id
_entity_poly.type
_entity_poly.pdbx_seq_one_letter_code
_entity_poly.pdbx_strand_id
1 'polypeptide(L)'
;QIVISGSLEAVAQAAEQLKAAGARRVLPLNVSGPFHSALLKEAGEKLGKFLENVKLSDPVIPYAANVTAEYVTRAEEVKPLLERQVYSSVKWQQCVETMLADGVDTFVEIGPGRTLTGFMRKIDRAARCFNVEKLEDIDKVAEALKEA
;
A
#
# COMPACT_ATOMS: atom_id res chain seq x y z
N GLN A 1 -10.62 3.28 -6.47
CA GLN A 1 -10.03 4.58 -6.12
C GLN A 1 -8.68 4.72 -6.82
N ILE A 2 -8.47 5.86 -7.48
CA ILE A 2 -7.18 6.23 -8.08
C ILE A 2 -6.72 7.50 -7.37
N VAL A 3 -5.47 7.54 -6.96
CA VAL A 3 -4.85 8.72 -6.34
C VAL A 3 -3.75 9.23 -7.26
N ILE A 4 -3.74 10.52 -7.53
CA ILE A 4 -2.68 11.21 -8.24
C ILE A 4 -1.92 12.11 -7.28
N SER A 5 -0.62 12.28 -7.52
CA SER A 5 0.27 13.09 -6.70
C SER A 5 1.23 13.88 -7.57
N GLY A 6 1.56 15.10 -7.15
CA GLY A 6 2.45 16.00 -7.91
C GLY A 6 2.51 17.39 -7.31
N SER A 7 2.92 18.40 -8.08
CA SER A 7 2.84 19.79 -7.64
C SER A 7 1.39 20.23 -7.47
N LEU A 8 1.15 21.24 -6.64
CA LEU A 8 -0.20 21.78 -6.40
C LEU A 8 -0.88 22.20 -7.71
N GLU A 9 -0.14 22.88 -8.58
CA GLU A 9 -0.64 23.35 -9.87
C GLU A 9 -1.00 22.19 -10.81
N ALA A 10 -0.12 21.18 -10.92
CA ALA A 10 -0.35 20.02 -11.78
C ALA A 10 -1.54 19.20 -11.29
N VAL A 11 -1.68 19.00 -9.97
CA VAL A 11 -2.81 18.27 -9.39
C VAL A 11 -4.12 19.04 -9.58
N ALA A 12 -4.12 20.36 -9.41
CA ALA A 12 -5.30 21.19 -9.66
C ALA A 12 -5.73 21.13 -11.14
N GLN A 13 -4.80 21.26 -12.07
CA GLN A 13 -5.08 21.15 -13.50
C GLN A 13 -5.62 19.77 -13.87
N ALA A 14 -5.00 18.70 -13.36
CA ALA A 14 -5.46 17.34 -13.58
C ALA A 14 -6.88 17.11 -13.00
N ALA A 15 -7.19 17.72 -11.84
CA ALA A 15 -8.52 17.62 -11.25
C ALA A 15 -9.61 18.21 -12.16
N GLU A 16 -9.36 19.36 -12.79
CA GLU A 16 -10.30 19.97 -13.73
C GLU A 16 -10.44 19.13 -15.02
N GLN A 17 -9.34 18.60 -15.55
CA GLN A 17 -9.37 17.73 -16.72
C GLN A 17 -10.14 16.44 -16.45
N LEU A 18 -9.95 15.84 -15.27
CA LEU A 18 -10.66 14.62 -14.87
C LEU A 18 -12.17 14.87 -14.72
N LYS A 19 -12.58 16.03 -14.17
CA LYS A 19 -14.00 16.41 -14.12
C LYS A 19 -14.58 16.55 -15.53
N ALA A 20 -13.88 17.26 -16.41
CA ALA A 20 -14.28 17.45 -17.81
C ALA A 20 -14.38 16.10 -18.56
N ALA A 21 -13.52 15.13 -18.24
CA ALA A 21 -13.54 13.79 -18.78
C ALA A 21 -14.63 12.88 -18.16
N GLY A 22 -15.48 13.40 -17.26
CA GLY A 22 -16.60 12.66 -16.69
C GLY A 22 -16.29 11.89 -15.40
N ALA A 23 -15.19 12.19 -14.70
CA ALA A 23 -14.95 11.61 -13.39
C ALA A 23 -16.08 11.99 -12.41
N ARG A 24 -16.72 10.97 -11.83
CA ARG A 24 -17.86 11.16 -10.93
C ARG A 24 -17.55 11.97 -9.68
N ARG A 25 -16.30 11.81 -9.19
CA ARG A 25 -15.85 12.43 -7.95
C ARG A 25 -14.36 12.68 -8.01
N VAL A 26 -13.95 13.91 -7.83
CA VAL A 26 -12.55 14.33 -7.71
C VAL A 26 -12.42 15.07 -6.37
N LEU A 27 -11.65 14.52 -5.45
CA LEU A 27 -11.50 15.06 -4.10
C LEU A 27 -10.03 15.35 -3.82
N PRO A 28 -9.70 16.54 -3.32
CA PRO A 28 -8.38 16.79 -2.78
C PRO A 28 -8.16 15.99 -1.51
N LEU A 29 -6.95 15.45 -1.35
CA LEU A 29 -6.52 14.83 -0.11
C LEU A 29 -5.77 15.85 0.73
N ASN A 30 -6.08 15.93 2.01
CA ASN A 30 -5.37 16.81 2.95
C ASN A 30 -4.06 16.13 3.39
N VAL A 31 -3.03 16.26 2.58
CA VAL A 31 -1.68 15.71 2.83
C VAL A 31 -0.64 16.81 2.74
N SER A 32 0.47 16.66 3.45
CA SER A 32 1.52 17.67 3.60
C SER A 32 2.57 17.66 2.49
N GLY A 33 2.48 16.73 1.53
CA GLY A 33 3.50 16.63 0.49
C GLY A 33 3.09 15.75 -0.69
N PRO A 34 3.88 15.78 -1.78
CA PRO A 34 3.63 15.03 -3.01
C PRO A 34 4.10 13.57 -2.89
N PHE A 35 3.57 12.84 -1.88
CA PHE A 35 3.96 11.46 -1.60
C PHE A 35 3.78 10.57 -2.83
N HIS A 36 4.68 9.60 -2.97
CA HIS A 36 4.68 8.64 -4.07
C HIS A 36 4.77 9.27 -5.46
N SER A 37 5.47 10.40 -5.59
CA SER A 37 5.74 11.06 -6.86
C SER A 37 7.24 11.31 -7.06
N ALA A 38 7.67 11.54 -8.30
CA ALA A 38 9.06 11.83 -8.64
C ALA A 38 9.65 13.04 -7.89
N LEU A 39 8.81 13.94 -7.36
CA LEU A 39 9.24 15.07 -6.56
C LEU A 39 9.90 14.69 -5.23
N LEU A 40 9.70 13.45 -4.77
CA LEU A 40 10.35 12.91 -3.57
C LEU A 40 11.58 12.03 -3.87
N LYS A 41 12.12 12.06 -5.09
CA LYS A 41 13.27 11.24 -5.46
C LYS A 41 14.48 11.47 -4.56
N GLU A 42 14.81 12.74 -4.28
CA GLU A 42 15.90 13.09 -3.38
C GLU A 42 15.71 12.54 -1.94
N ALA A 43 14.47 12.56 -1.46
CA ALA A 43 14.15 11.98 -0.15
C ALA A 43 14.33 10.45 -0.15
N GLY A 44 13.95 9.79 -1.24
CA GLY A 44 14.22 8.36 -1.44
C GLY A 44 15.71 8.04 -1.44
N GLU A 45 16.51 8.79 -2.18
CA GLU A 45 17.98 8.63 -2.22
C GLU A 45 18.63 8.83 -0.84
N LYS A 46 18.14 9.80 -0.05
CA LYS A 46 18.58 9.99 1.35
C LYS A 46 18.23 8.79 2.22
N LEU A 47 17.02 8.23 2.07
CA LEU A 47 16.63 7.01 2.75
C LEU A 47 17.54 5.83 2.33
N GLY A 48 17.82 5.67 1.04
CA GLY A 48 18.70 4.64 0.53
C GLY A 48 20.08 4.68 1.21
N LYS A 49 20.70 5.86 1.27
CA LYS A 49 21.97 6.07 1.97
C LYS A 49 21.91 5.73 3.47
N PHE A 50 20.83 6.12 4.15
CA PHE A 50 20.62 5.76 5.56
C PHE A 50 20.54 4.24 5.75
N LEU A 51 19.81 3.56 4.85
CA LEU A 51 19.62 2.11 4.89
C LEU A 51 20.90 1.31 4.62
N GLU A 52 21.93 1.89 4.00
CA GLU A 52 23.23 1.19 3.79
C GLU A 52 23.77 0.60 5.09
N ASN A 53 23.62 1.33 6.20
CA ASN A 53 24.11 0.92 7.51
C ASN A 53 23.15 0.00 8.29
N VAL A 54 21.97 -0.30 7.76
CA VAL A 54 21.00 -1.19 8.39
C VAL A 54 21.28 -2.62 7.97
N LYS A 55 21.48 -3.51 8.93
CA LYS A 55 21.57 -4.94 8.67
C LYS A 55 20.18 -5.53 8.52
N LEU A 56 19.95 -6.26 7.44
CA LEU A 56 18.71 -6.98 7.19
C LEU A 56 19.02 -8.47 7.01
N SER A 57 18.07 -9.30 7.38
CA SER A 57 18.02 -10.72 7.06
C SER A 57 16.91 -10.97 6.05
N ASP A 58 16.95 -12.11 5.40
CA ASP A 58 15.88 -12.52 4.52
C ASP A 58 14.54 -12.56 5.29
N PRO A 59 13.45 -12.08 4.69
CA PRO A 59 12.14 -12.16 5.30
C PRO A 59 11.75 -13.63 5.58
N VAL A 60 11.41 -13.94 6.82
CA VAL A 60 10.88 -15.27 7.20
C VAL A 60 9.50 -15.49 6.56
N ILE A 61 8.73 -14.42 6.44
CA ILE A 61 7.43 -14.40 5.76
C ILE A 61 7.59 -13.44 4.58
N PRO A 62 7.30 -13.87 3.34
CA PRO A 62 7.35 -12.98 2.19
C PRO A 62 6.34 -11.84 2.33
N TYR A 63 6.67 -10.69 1.76
CA TYR A 63 5.73 -9.58 1.68
C TYR A 63 5.62 -9.08 0.23
N ALA A 64 4.44 -8.61 -0.16
CA ALA A 64 4.24 -7.99 -1.47
C ALA A 64 4.68 -6.52 -1.42
N ALA A 65 5.66 -6.16 -2.24
CA ALA A 65 6.16 -4.79 -2.30
C ALA A 65 5.25 -3.89 -3.14
N ASN A 66 4.84 -2.75 -2.57
CA ASN A 66 3.93 -1.82 -3.26
C ASN A 66 4.48 -1.25 -4.59
N VAL A 67 5.79 -1.24 -4.79
CA VAL A 67 6.44 -0.71 -6.00
C VAL A 67 6.29 -1.68 -7.18
N THR A 68 6.44 -2.98 -6.93
CA THR A 68 6.46 -4.03 -7.96
C THR A 68 5.17 -4.82 -8.01
N ALA A 69 4.46 -4.93 -6.89
CA ALA A 69 3.37 -5.86 -6.64
C ALA A 69 3.83 -7.34 -6.64
N GLU A 70 5.09 -7.58 -6.38
CA GLU A 70 5.71 -8.90 -6.34
C GLU A 70 6.15 -9.24 -4.92
N TYR A 71 6.27 -10.52 -4.63
CA TYR A 71 6.81 -10.98 -3.34
C TYR A 71 8.30 -10.71 -3.24
N VAL A 72 8.71 -10.28 -2.05
CA VAL A 72 10.09 -10.09 -1.65
C VAL A 72 10.44 -11.16 -0.62
N THR A 73 11.48 -11.93 -0.91
CA THR A 73 11.95 -13.03 -0.07
C THR A 73 13.40 -12.89 0.33
N ARG A 74 14.13 -11.94 -0.24
CA ARG A 74 15.57 -11.76 -0.05
C ARG A 74 15.90 -10.39 0.51
N ALA A 75 16.79 -10.33 1.49
CA ALA A 75 17.19 -9.10 2.15
C ALA A 75 17.79 -8.06 1.18
N GLU A 76 18.49 -8.50 0.15
CA GLU A 76 19.13 -7.62 -0.83
C GLU A 76 18.14 -6.79 -1.65
N GLU A 77 16.89 -7.27 -1.82
CA GLU A 77 15.83 -6.59 -2.56
C GLU A 77 15.16 -5.48 -1.72
N VAL A 78 15.18 -5.62 -0.39
CA VAL A 78 14.38 -4.78 0.52
C VAL A 78 14.80 -3.31 0.44
N LYS A 79 16.08 -3.01 0.58
CA LYS A 79 16.58 -1.62 0.63
C LYS A 79 16.27 -0.83 -0.65
N PRO A 80 16.59 -1.37 -1.86
CA PRO A 80 16.26 -0.69 -3.11
C PRO A 80 14.74 -0.46 -3.29
N LEU A 81 13.92 -1.40 -2.83
CA LEU A 81 12.47 -1.27 -2.92
C LEU A 81 11.93 -0.21 -1.94
N LEU A 82 12.47 -0.12 -0.72
CA LEU A 82 12.11 0.92 0.25
C LEU A 82 12.52 2.31 -0.25
N GLU A 83 13.70 2.46 -0.83
CA GLU A 83 14.13 3.72 -1.47
C GLU A 83 13.15 4.12 -2.58
N ARG A 84 12.88 3.21 -3.52
CA ARG A 84 11.98 3.46 -4.65
C ARG A 84 10.55 3.74 -4.21
N GLN A 85 10.09 3.15 -3.12
CA GLN A 85 8.72 3.33 -2.61
C GLN A 85 8.42 4.79 -2.29
N VAL A 86 9.39 5.57 -1.85
CA VAL A 86 9.22 6.99 -1.48
C VAL A 86 8.70 7.82 -2.67
N TYR A 87 9.17 7.52 -3.87
CA TYR A 87 8.86 8.30 -5.07
C TYR A 87 8.14 7.52 -6.19
N SER A 88 7.69 6.29 -5.90
CA SER A 88 6.97 5.44 -6.85
C SER A 88 5.53 5.22 -6.42
N SER A 89 4.67 4.97 -7.39
CA SER A 89 3.27 4.65 -7.15
C SER A 89 3.09 3.43 -6.27
N VAL A 90 2.03 3.44 -5.46
CA VAL A 90 1.60 2.30 -4.65
C VAL A 90 0.67 1.42 -5.49
N LYS A 91 1.07 0.21 -5.78
CA LYS A 91 0.32 -0.79 -6.55
C LYS A 91 -0.50 -1.70 -5.61
N TRP A 92 -1.30 -1.09 -4.72
CA TRP A 92 -2.04 -1.82 -3.69
C TRP A 92 -2.94 -2.91 -4.25
N GLN A 93 -3.75 -2.57 -5.27
CA GLN A 93 -4.64 -3.54 -5.89
C GLN A 93 -3.87 -4.72 -6.46
N GLN A 94 -2.79 -4.46 -7.20
CA GLN A 94 -1.96 -5.51 -7.79
C GLN A 94 -1.28 -6.38 -6.72
N CYS A 95 -0.85 -5.80 -5.58
CA CYS A 95 -0.32 -6.59 -4.46
C CYS A 95 -1.37 -7.58 -3.95
N VAL A 96 -2.61 -7.13 -3.78
CA VAL A 96 -3.71 -7.99 -3.36
C VAL A 96 -4.01 -9.06 -4.40
N GLU A 97 -4.07 -8.69 -5.68
CA GLU A 97 -4.30 -9.63 -6.79
C GLU A 97 -3.20 -10.71 -6.86
N THR A 98 -1.93 -10.33 -6.62
CA THR A 98 -0.80 -11.28 -6.52
C THR A 98 -1.03 -12.28 -5.38
N MET A 99 -1.41 -11.81 -4.20
CA MET A 99 -1.67 -12.67 -3.04
C MET A 99 -2.87 -13.59 -3.27
N LEU A 100 -3.95 -13.09 -3.85
CA LEU A 100 -5.13 -13.89 -4.22
C LEU A 100 -4.78 -14.99 -5.24
N ALA A 101 -3.97 -14.65 -6.25
CA ALA A 101 -3.53 -15.61 -7.26
C ALA A 101 -2.63 -16.72 -6.67
N ASP A 102 -1.92 -16.43 -5.58
CA ASP A 102 -1.11 -17.38 -4.82
C ASP A 102 -1.94 -18.20 -3.80
N GLY A 103 -3.25 -18.01 -3.77
CA GLY A 103 -4.17 -18.78 -2.92
C GLY A 103 -4.43 -18.17 -1.54
N VAL A 104 -3.99 -16.94 -1.27
CA VAL A 104 -4.35 -16.24 -0.04
C VAL A 104 -5.81 -15.84 -0.10
N ASP A 105 -6.62 -16.35 0.81
CA ASP A 105 -8.07 -16.11 0.88
C ASP A 105 -8.48 -15.25 2.10
N THR A 106 -7.57 -15.06 3.04
CA THR A 106 -7.82 -14.41 4.33
C THR A 106 -6.84 -13.27 4.59
N PHE A 107 -7.36 -12.09 4.89
CA PHE A 107 -6.59 -10.87 5.14
C PHE A 107 -6.93 -10.29 6.51
N VAL A 108 -5.92 -9.81 7.22
CA VAL A 108 -6.09 -9.15 8.52
C VAL A 108 -5.46 -7.76 8.45
N GLU A 109 -6.28 -6.72 8.52
CA GLU A 109 -5.82 -5.34 8.65
C GLU A 109 -5.52 -5.05 10.11
N ILE A 110 -4.26 -4.73 10.43
CA ILE A 110 -3.81 -4.41 11.79
C ILE A 110 -3.49 -2.91 11.86
N GLY A 111 -4.25 -2.17 12.66
CA GLY A 111 -4.06 -0.73 12.84
C GLY A 111 -5.38 0.03 12.95
N PRO A 112 -5.30 1.36 13.11
CA PRO A 112 -6.47 2.21 13.29
C PRO A 112 -7.29 2.31 11.99
N GLY A 113 -8.59 2.14 12.13
CA GLY A 113 -9.55 2.24 11.02
C GLY A 113 -9.70 0.96 10.22
N ARG A 114 -10.40 1.06 9.07
CA ARG A 114 -10.79 -0.07 8.20
C ARG A 114 -10.64 0.29 6.72
N THR A 115 -9.61 1.04 6.38
CA THR A 115 -9.42 1.56 5.03
C THR A 115 -9.06 0.45 4.05
N LEU A 116 -8.12 -0.41 4.42
CA LEU A 116 -7.65 -1.50 3.58
C LEU A 116 -8.72 -2.59 3.44
N THR A 117 -9.40 -2.93 4.53
CA THR A 117 -10.59 -3.81 4.49
C THR A 117 -11.67 -3.26 3.56
N GLY A 118 -11.86 -1.93 3.54
CA GLY A 118 -12.77 -1.28 2.61
C GLY A 118 -12.36 -1.39 1.14
N PHE A 119 -11.04 -1.41 0.86
CA PHE A 119 -10.53 -1.64 -0.49
C PHE A 119 -10.68 -3.10 -0.90
N MET A 120 -10.40 -4.05 0.00
CA MET A 120 -10.57 -5.48 -0.25
C MET A 120 -11.95 -5.82 -0.78
N ARG A 121 -13.01 -5.29 -0.19
CA ARG A 121 -14.40 -5.50 -0.62
C ARG A 121 -14.69 -5.09 -2.06
N LYS A 122 -13.84 -4.22 -2.64
CA LYS A 122 -13.96 -3.77 -4.03
C LYS A 122 -13.08 -4.55 -4.98
N ILE A 123 -12.00 -5.17 -4.48
CA ILE A 123 -11.07 -6.00 -5.24
C ILE A 123 -11.63 -7.43 -5.32
N ASP A 124 -11.88 -8.03 -4.17
CA ASP A 124 -12.49 -9.36 -4.07
C ASP A 124 -13.46 -9.43 -2.89
N ARG A 125 -14.71 -9.79 -3.16
CA ARG A 125 -15.77 -9.92 -2.14
C ARG A 125 -15.78 -11.29 -1.48
N ALA A 126 -15.14 -12.29 -2.09
CA ALA A 126 -15.05 -13.63 -1.55
C ALA A 126 -13.94 -13.75 -0.50
N ALA A 127 -12.92 -12.91 -0.58
CA ALA A 127 -11.84 -12.88 0.40
C ALA A 127 -12.34 -12.53 1.80
N ARG A 128 -11.92 -13.31 2.78
CA ARG A 128 -12.21 -13.08 4.20
C ARG A 128 -11.35 -11.95 4.72
N CYS A 129 -11.97 -10.93 5.31
CA CYS A 129 -11.24 -9.76 5.81
C CYS A 129 -11.60 -9.48 7.25
N PHE A 130 -10.58 -9.42 8.08
CA PHE A 130 -10.67 -9.06 9.50
C PHE A 130 -9.94 -7.75 9.76
N ASN A 131 -10.27 -7.11 10.88
CA ASN A 131 -9.60 -5.90 11.34
C ASN A 131 -9.29 -6.00 12.82
N VAL A 132 -8.07 -5.65 13.18
CA VAL A 132 -7.58 -5.56 14.56
C VAL A 132 -7.18 -4.11 14.81
N GLU A 133 -8.07 -3.35 15.43
CA GLU A 133 -7.83 -1.95 15.81
C GLU A 133 -7.49 -1.82 17.30
N LYS A 134 -8.07 -2.70 18.13
CA LYS A 134 -7.91 -2.70 19.58
C LYS A 134 -7.46 -4.08 20.07
N LEU A 135 -6.90 -4.13 21.27
CA LEU A 135 -6.45 -5.41 21.88
C LEU A 135 -7.58 -6.45 21.96
N GLU A 136 -8.80 -5.98 22.23
CA GLU A 136 -10.01 -6.84 22.33
C GLU A 136 -10.37 -7.53 21.00
N ASP A 137 -9.88 -7.00 19.87
CA ASP A 137 -10.15 -7.58 18.56
C ASP A 137 -9.24 -8.77 18.27
N ILE A 138 -8.10 -8.90 18.96
CA ILE A 138 -7.12 -9.97 18.74
C ILE A 138 -7.75 -11.32 19.01
N ASP A 139 -8.40 -11.50 20.15
CA ASP A 139 -9.01 -12.77 20.53
C ASP A 139 -10.11 -13.19 19.57
N LYS A 140 -10.97 -12.21 19.18
CA LYS A 140 -12.05 -12.45 18.21
C LYS A 140 -11.54 -12.90 16.85
N VAL A 141 -10.47 -12.24 16.35
CA VAL A 141 -9.87 -12.58 15.07
C VAL A 141 -9.14 -13.92 15.15
N ALA A 142 -8.43 -14.17 16.26
CA ALA A 142 -7.74 -15.44 16.48
C ALA A 142 -8.73 -16.64 16.53
N GLU A 143 -9.90 -16.48 17.15
CA GLU A 143 -10.95 -17.51 17.14
C GLU A 143 -11.51 -17.72 15.74
N ALA A 144 -11.86 -16.64 15.03
CA ALA A 144 -12.39 -16.72 13.67
C ALA A 144 -11.42 -17.36 12.67
N LEU A 145 -10.10 -17.27 12.92
CA LEU A 145 -9.07 -17.91 12.10
C LEU A 145 -8.90 -19.40 12.40
N LYS A 146 -9.32 -19.88 13.59
CA LYS A 146 -9.28 -21.33 13.95
C LYS A 146 -10.44 -22.12 13.33
N GLU A 147 -11.54 -21.44 13.03
CA GLU A 147 -12.75 -22.04 12.45
C GLU A 147 -12.70 -22.10 10.90
N ALA A 148 -11.56 -21.76 10.31
CA ALA A 148 -11.38 -21.57 8.88
C ALA A 148 -10.78 -22.77 8.16
#